data_311f154fd16761e14a0928d4a5104bd8
#
_entry.id   311f154fd16761e14a0928d4a5104bd8
#
_cell.length_a   1.000
_cell.length_b   1.000
_cell.length_c   1.000
_cell.angle_alpha   90.00
_cell.angle_beta   90.00
_cell.angle_gamma   90.00
#
_symmetry.space_group_name_H-M   'P 1'
#
loop_
_entity.id
_entity.type
_entity.pdbx_description
1 polymer ?
#
loop_
_entity_poly.entity_id
_entity_poly.type
_entity_poly.pdbx_seq_one_letter_code
_entity_poly.pdbx_strand_id
1 'polypeptide(L)'
;MKREDINIRDPFILPYEGKYYLYGSRGSEVWEDNATGLDVYVSEDLENWSEPKEIFTRTADFWADRHYWAPEVYAYNGAFYIFASFKSADRCRGTMVLKADKPDGKFTVHSEGTITPPDWESLDGTLYISKSGKPYMIFCHEWVQVNDGEMCAIEMSADLKRAVGEPILLFKASEASWIAEAQKNKGIYVTDGPFPYRCADGTLLLLWSSMGEEGYTEAIAVSDNGDIDGNWVQRDELLFKKDGGHGMIFKTFDDLSLIHI
;
A
#
# COMPACT_ATOMS: atom_id res chain seq x y z
N MET A 1 -24.78 -2.47 -1.54
CA MET A 1 -24.63 -1.12 -0.96
C MET A 1 -24.11 -0.16 -2.01
N LYS A 2 -24.24 1.14 -1.81
CA LYS A 2 -23.64 2.15 -2.68
C LYS A 2 -22.22 2.46 -2.25
N ARG A 3 -21.41 3.05 -3.15
CA ARG A 3 -20.02 3.43 -2.85
C ARG A 3 -19.91 4.34 -1.62
N GLU A 4 -20.81 5.33 -1.49
CA GLU A 4 -20.87 6.26 -0.37
C GLU A 4 -21.24 5.62 0.99
N ASP A 5 -21.72 4.38 0.99
CA ASP A 5 -22.06 3.64 2.22
C ASP A 5 -20.86 2.81 2.73
N ILE A 6 -19.79 2.70 1.95
CA ILE A 6 -18.61 1.89 2.30
C ILE A 6 -17.70 2.70 3.21
N ASN A 7 -17.48 2.20 4.42
CA ASN A 7 -16.62 2.83 5.42
C ASN A 7 -15.26 2.12 5.51
N ILE A 8 -14.37 2.48 4.61
CA ILE A 8 -12.96 2.01 4.60
C ILE A 8 -12.01 3.19 4.42
N ARG A 9 -10.73 2.94 4.69
CA ARG A 9 -9.60 3.82 4.32
C ARG A 9 -8.64 3.04 3.44
N ASP A 10 -7.75 3.78 2.75
CA ASP A 10 -6.68 3.21 1.93
C ASP A 10 -7.23 2.19 0.92
N PRO A 11 -8.15 2.63 0.03
CA PRO A 11 -8.87 1.72 -0.85
C PRO A 11 -7.96 1.14 -1.94
N PHE A 12 -8.03 -0.17 -2.16
CA PHE A 12 -7.37 -0.87 -3.25
C PHE A 12 -8.38 -1.64 -4.10
N ILE A 13 -8.34 -1.48 -5.42
CA ILE A 13 -9.23 -2.18 -6.36
C ILE A 13 -8.43 -3.16 -7.22
N LEU A 14 -8.83 -4.42 -7.19
CA LEU A 14 -8.37 -5.46 -8.08
C LEU A 14 -9.45 -5.77 -9.14
N PRO A 15 -9.29 -5.37 -10.41
CA PRO A 15 -10.11 -5.87 -11.52
C PRO A 15 -9.70 -7.31 -11.85
N TYR A 16 -10.65 -8.25 -11.74
CA TYR A 16 -10.38 -9.65 -12.04
C TYR A 16 -11.65 -10.37 -12.53
N GLU A 17 -11.55 -11.08 -13.66
CA GLU A 17 -12.64 -11.90 -14.26
C GLU A 17 -14.00 -11.20 -14.33
N GLY A 18 -14.02 -9.95 -14.81
CA GLY A 18 -15.25 -9.17 -15.03
C GLY A 18 -15.83 -8.56 -13.75
N LYS A 19 -15.11 -8.59 -12.64
CA LYS A 19 -15.51 -7.99 -11.36
C LYS A 19 -14.41 -7.10 -10.79
N TYR A 20 -14.82 -6.17 -9.97
CA TYR A 20 -13.95 -5.30 -9.18
C TYR A 20 -14.02 -5.74 -7.71
N TYR A 21 -12.87 -6.00 -7.13
CA TYR A 21 -12.73 -6.37 -5.73
C TYR A 21 -12.09 -5.20 -4.99
N LEU A 22 -12.83 -4.61 -4.05
CA LEU A 22 -12.39 -3.47 -3.25
C LEU A 22 -11.98 -3.94 -1.86
N TYR A 23 -10.78 -3.58 -1.48
CA TYR A 23 -10.19 -3.82 -0.16
C TYR A 23 -9.87 -2.48 0.50
N GLY A 24 -9.66 -2.51 1.80
CA GLY A 24 -9.26 -1.33 2.56
C GLY A 24 -9.16 -1.61 4.04
N SER A 25 -8.57 -0.69 4.77
CA SER A 25 -8.57 -0.70 6.22
C SER A 25 -10.01 -0.51 6.73
N ARG A 26 -10.47 -1.33 7.68
CA ARG A 26 -11.80 -1.18 8.28
C ARG A 26 -11.91 0.19 8.97
N GLY A 27 -12.79 1.06 8.49
CA GLY A 27 -12.91 2.42 9.02
C GLY A 27 -13.23 2.50 10.50
N SER A 28 -14.00 1.52 11.02
CA SER A 28 -14.33 1.41 12.45
C SER A 28 -13.17 0.94 13.34
N GLU A 29 -12.14 0.31 12.77
CA GLU A 29 -11.03 -0.30 13.52
C GLU A 29 -9.70 0.40 13.27
N VAL A 30 -9.65 1.37 12.36
CA VAL A 30 -8.39 1.94 11.83
C VAL A 30 -7.52 2.58 12.91
N TRP A 31 -8.12 3.16 13.96
CA TRP A 31 -7.41 3.78 15.07
C TRP A 31 -7.55 3.02 16.41
N GLU A 32 -8.22 1.87 16.36
CA GLU A 32 -8.50 1.11 17.57
C GLU A 32 -7.37 0.11 17.87
N ASP A 33 -7.14 -0.13 19.16
CA ASP A 33 -6.19 -1.12 19.63
C ASP A 33 -6.77 -2.56 19.63
N ASN A 34 -7.71 -2.85 18.72
CA ASN A 34 -8.35 -4.15 18.59
C ASN A 34 -8.83 -4.41 17.17
N ALA A 35 -7.90 -4.59 16.25
CA ALA A 35 -8.23 -5.02 14.89
C ALA A 35 -8.64 -6.51 14.86
N THR A 36 -9.63 -6.85 14.06
CA THR A 36 -10.22 -8.18 14.01
C THR A 36 -10.00 -8.92 12.70
N GLY A 37 -9.84 -8.22 11.58
CA GLY A 37 -9.66 -8.86 10.28
C GLY A 37 -9.68 -7.87 9.10
N LEU A 38 -9.82 -8.43 7.90
CA LEU A 38 -9.89 -7.70 6.64
C LEU A 38 -11.10 -8.17 5.83
N ASP A 39 -11.69 -7.25 5.08
CA ASP A 39 -12.87 -7.50 4.25
C ASP A 39 -12.62 -7.24 2.78
N VAL A 40 -13.50 -7.77 1.93
CA VAL A 40 -13.60 -7.44 0.51
C VAL A 40 -15.04 -7.07 0.15
N TYR A 41 -15.19 -6.11 -0.72
CA TYR A 41 -16.44 -5.74 -1.36
C TYR A 41 -16.32 -6.07 -2.86
N VAL A 42 -17.40 -6.52 -3.49
CA VAL A 42 -17.40 -6.95 -4.90
C VAL A 42 -18.41 -6.14 -5.69
N SER A 43 -18.01 -5.67 -6.87
CA SER A 43 -18.85 -4.92 -7.81
C SER A 43 -18.61 -5.40 -9.25
N GLU A 44 -19.61 -5.20 -10.12
CA GLU A 44 -19.50 -5.37 -11.56
C GLU A 44 -19.47 -4.03 -12.30
N ASP A 45 -19.80 -2.92 -11.63
CA ASP A 45 -20.01 -1.61 -12.24
C ASP A 45 -19.36 -0.42 -11.51
N LEU A 46 -18.60 -0.67 -10.40
CA LEU A 46 -17.98 0.34 -9.52
C LEU A 46 -18.95 1.27 -8.77
N GLU A 47 -20.26 1.07 -8.95
CA GLU A 47 -21.32 1.88 -8.31
C GLU A 47 -22.10 1.08 -7.26
N ASN A 48 -22.38 -0.19 -7.57
CA ASN A 48 -23.14 -1.09 -6.72
C ASN A 48 -22.22 -2.18 -6.17
N TRP A 49 -22.09 -2.24 -4.85
CA TRP A 49 -21.17 -3.13 -4.16
C TRP A 49 -21.91 -4.16 -3.30
N SER A 50 -21.33 -5.32 -3.12
CA SER A 50 -21.82 -6.32 -2.16
C SER A 50 -21.75 -5.78 -0.72
N GLU A 51 -22.38 -6.49 0.21
CA GLU A 51 -22.02 -6.37 1.62
C GLU A 51 -20.56 -6.85 1.83
N PRO A 52 -19.87 -6.36 2.89
CA PRO A 52 -18.51 -6.79 3.19
C PRO A 52 -18.46 -8.30 3.46
N LYS A 53 -17.47 -8.95 2.87
CA LYS A 53 -17.16 -10.36 3.15
C LYS A 53 -15.82 -10.43 3.84
N GLU A 54 -15.78 -10.99 5.04
CA GLU A 54 -14.54 -11.18 5.76
C GLU A 54 -13.64 -12.21 5.07
N ILE A 55 -12.43 -11.79 4.70
CA ILE A 55 -11.41 -12.58 3.98
C ILE A 55 -10.22 -12.97 4.85
N PHE A 56 -9.97 -12.24 5.93
CA PHE A 56 -8.99 -12.60 6.95
C PHE A 56 -9.60 -12.36 8.33
N THR A 57 -9.44 -13.31 9.23
CA THR A 57 -9.88 -13.21 10.62
C THR A 57 -8.67 -13.40 11.52
N ARG A 58 -8.47 -12.49 12.46
CA ARG A 58 -7.41 -12.64 13.47
C ARG A 58 -7.62 -13.94 14.28
N THR A 59 -6.61 -14.77 14.29
CA THR A 59 -6.57 -15.95 15.19
C THR A 59 -5.90 -15.57 16.51
N ALA A 60 -6.11 -16.39 17.54
CA ALA A 60 -5.58 -16.11 18.89
C ALA A 60 -4.04 -16.12 18.95
N ASP A 61 -3.39 -16.80 18.01
CA ASP A 61 -1.94 -16.90 17.87
C ASP A 61 -1.33 -15.90 16.89
N PHE A 62 -2.17 -15.09 16.23
CA PHE A 62 -1.66 -14.03 15.34
C PHE A 62 -1.10 -12.88 16.19
N TRP A 63 0.17 -12.54 15.95
CA TRP A 63 0.93 -11.64 16.81
C TRP A 63 0.40 -10.20 16.88
N ALA A 64 -0.23 -9.70 15.80
CA ALA A 64 -0.73 -8.33 15.73
C ALA A 64 -2.18 -8.26 16.22
N ASP A 65 -2.49 -7.22 16.96
CA ASP A 65 -3.82 -6.98 17.51
C ASP A 65 -4.42 -5.63 17.12
N ARG A 66 -3.67 -4.82 16.35
CA ARG A 66 -4.07 -3.47 15.93
C ARG A 66 -3.52 -3.08 14.58
N HIS A 67 -4.04 -1.99 14.01
CA HIS A 67 -3.55 -1.34 12.80
C HIS A 67 -3.41 -2.33 11.62
N TYR A 68 -4.51 -3.01 11.26
CA TYR A 68 -4.59 -3.80 10.03
C TYR A 68 -4.88 -2.83 8.89
N TRP A 69 -3.79 -2.25 8.32
CA TRP A 69 -3.85 -1.11 7.44
C TRP A 69 -3.47 -1.44 6.01
N ALA A 70 -4.06 -0.67 5.09
CA ALA A 70 -3.73 -0.62 3.68
C ALA A 70 -3.55 -2.01 3.02
N PRO A 71 -4.59 -2.88 3.04
CA PRO A 71 -4.49 -4.17 2.36
C PRO A 71 -4.53 -3.99 0.85
N GLU A 72 -3.45 -4.33 0.16
CA GLU A 72 -3.36 -4.39 -1.28
C GLU A 72 -3.34 -5.83 -1.78
N VAL A 73 -4.07 -6.16 -2.85
CA VAL A 73 -4.23 -7.54 -3.31
C VAL A 73 -3.74 -7.73 -4.73
N TYR A 74 -2.80 -8.64 -4.90
CA TYR A 74 -2.16 -8.93 -6.16
C TYR A 74 -2.40 -10.38 -6.60
N ALA A 75 -2.74 -10.56 -7.89
CA ALA A 75 -2.67 -11.87 -8.55
C ALA A 75 -1.22 -12.15 -8.94
N TYR A 76 -0.62 -13.21 -8.42
CA TYR A 76 0.76 -13.58 -8.69
C TYR A 76 0.92 -15.09 -8.70
N ASN A 77 1.55 -15.65 -9.75
CA ASN A 77 1.81 -17.08 -9.90
C ASN A 77 0.60 -17.99 -9.59
N GLY A 78 -0.59 -17.59 -10.06
CA GLY A 78 -1.82 -18.41 -9.97
C GLY A 78 -2.51 -18.39 -8.60
N ALA A 79 -2.14 -17.47 -7.71
CA ALA A 79 -2.79 -17.24 -6.42
C ALA A 79 -2.94 -15.74 -6.16
N PHE A 80 -3.61 -15.37 -5.06
CA PHE A 80 -3.82 -14.00 -4.63
C PHE A 80 -3.10 -13.75 -3.32
N TYR A 81 -2.46 -12.58 -3.24
CA TYR A 81 -1.64 -12.20 -2.10
C TYR A 81 -2.06 -10.84 -1.59
N ILE A 82 -2.36 -10.75 -0.29
CA ILE A 82 -2.55 -9.48 0.40
C ILE A 82 -1.21 -9.04 0.96
N PHE A 83 -0.85 -7.79 0.70
CA PHE A 83 0.17 -7.04 1.42
C PHE A 83 -0.56 -6.10 2.37
N ALA A 84 -0.33 -6.20 3.67
CA ALA A 84 -0.98 -5.36 4.65
C ALA A 84 -0.06 -5.07 5.83
N SER A 85 -0.22 -3.91 6.43
CA SER A 85 0.50 -3.50 7.63
C SER A 85 -0.20 -4.03 8.88
N PHE A 86 0.60 -4.48 9.85
CA PHE A 86 0.14 -5.04 11.11
C PHE A 86 0.99 -4.50 12.27
N LYS A 87 0.39 -4.34 13.46
CA LYS A 87 1.09 -3.86 14.66
C LYS A 87 0.61 -4.57 15.92
N SER A 88 1.49 -4.65 16.91
CA SER A 88 1.13 -4.94 18.30
C SER A 88 1.77 -3.91 19.25
N ALA A 89 1.44 -3.99 20.52
CA ALA A 89 2.01 -3.06 21.53
C ALA A 89 3.51 -3.25 21.75
N ASP A 90 4.03 -4.46 21.51
CA ASP A 90 5.39 -4.89 21.81
C ASP A 90 6.28 -5.08 20.57
N ARG A 91 5.75 -4.83 19.37
CA ARG A 91 6.49 -4.95 18.09
C ARG A 91 6.27 -3.75 17.21
N CYS A 92 7.28 -3.41 16.43
CA CYS A 92 7.17 -2.41 15.37
C CYS A 92 6.09 -2.81 14.35
N ARG A 93 5.48 -1.81 13.73
CA ARG A 93 4.59 -2.03 12.58
C ARG A 93 5.41 -2.58 11.41
N GLY A 94 4.83 -3.55 10.70
CA GLY A 94 5.47 -4.09 9.52
C GLY A 94 4.48 -4.72 8.58
N THR A 95 4.84 -4.83 7.30
CA THR A 95 4.02 -5.44 6.28
C THR A 95 4.25 -6.95 6.21
N MET A 96 3.17 -7.70 6.23
CA MET A 96 3.15 -9.15 6.01
C MET A 96 2.43 -9.49 4.70
N VAL A 97 2.63 -10.71 4.25
CA VAL A 97 1.93 -11.27 3.08
C VAL A 97 0.99 -12.38 3.54
N LEU A 98 -0.28 -12.26 3.13
CA LEU A 98 -1.29 -13.31 3.28
C LEU A 98 -1.60 -13.90 1.90
N LYS A 99 -2.13 -15.12 1.84
CA LYS A 99 -2.39 -15.83 0.56
C LYS A 99 -3.76 -16.50 0.56
N ALA A 100 -4.41 -16.48 -0.62
CA ALA A 100 -5.61 -17.25 -0.92
C ALA A 100 -5.61 -17.75 -2.38
N ASP A 101 -6.49 -18.70 -2.72
CA ASP A 101 -6.67 -19.20 -4.09
C ASP A 101 -7.66 -18.36 -4.91
N LYS A 102 -8.39 -17.44 -4.28
CA LYS A 102 -9.39 -16.55 -4.91
C LYS A 102 -9.30 -15.15 -4.30
N PRO A 103 -9.66 -14.09 -5.07
CA PRO A 103 -9.59 -12.71 -4.59
C PRO A 103 -10.52 -12.43 -3.41
N ASP A 104 -11.62 -13.16 -3.29
CA ASP A 104 -12.58 -13.12 -2.19
C ASP A 104 -12.54 -14.38 -1.30
N GLY A 105 -11.45 -15.17 -1.39
CA GLY A 105 -11.22 -16.35 -0.58
C GLY A 105 -10.83 -16.03 0.86
N LYS A 106 -10.70 -17.06 1.70
CA LYS A 106 -10.08 -16.93 3.01
C LYS A 106 -8.56 -16.85 2.84
N PHE A 107 -8.00 -15.71 3.22
CA PHE A 107 -6.55 -15.52 3.26
C PHE A 107 -5.98 -16.06 4.56
N THR A 108 -4.79 -16.64 4.45
CA THR A 108 -4.01 -17.13 5.59
C THR A 108 -2.60 -16.55 5.54
N VAL A 109 -1.91 -16.49 6.66
CA VAL A 109 -0.54 -16.02 6.74
C VAL A 109 0.34 -16.83 5.79
N HIS A 110 1.08 -16.13 4.92
CA HIS A 110 1.97 -16.72 3.93
C HIS A 110 3.44 -16.44 4.22
N SER A 111 3.76 -15.19 4.59
CA SER A 111 5.13 -14.80 4.91
C SER A 111 5.60 -15.39 6.24
N GLU A 112 6.90 -15.63 6.34
CA GLU A 112 7.56 -16.20 7.54
C GLU A 112 7.60 -15.21 8.73
N GLY A 113 7.29 -13.95 8.47
CA GLY A 113 7.22 -12.82 9.40
C GLY A 113 6.86 -11.56 8.62
N THR A 114 7.21 -10.39 9.14
CA THR A 114 7.17 -9.14 8.37
C THR A 114 8.22 -9.21 7.26
N ILE A 115 7.88 -8.71 6.08
CA ILE A 115 8.84 -8.55 4.97
C ILE A 115 9.73 -7.33 5.23
N THR A 116 9.14 -6.29 5.80
CA THR A 116 9.88 -5.10 6.28
C THR A 116 10.78 -5.47 7.47
N PRO A 117 11.89 -4.76 7.70
CA PRO A 117 12.78 -5.03 8.83
C PRO A 117 12.00 -5.04 10.15
N PRO A 118 12.19 -6.05 11.03
CA PRO A 118 11.36 -6.23 12.22
C PRO A 118 11.58 -5.19 13.32
N ASP A 119 12.66 -4.42 13.25
CA ASP A 119 13.02 -3.32 14.15
C ASP A 119 12.68 -1.93 13.59
N TRP A 120 12.07 -1.88 12.39
CA TRP A 120 11.61 -0.65 11.77
C TRP A 120 10.10 -0.46 11.96
N GLU A 121 9.68 0.74 12.28
CA GLU A 121 8.29 1.15 12.10
C GLU A 121 8.05 1.38 10.61
N SER A 122 7.33 0.47 9.97
CA SER A 122 7.13 0.46 8.52
C SER A 122 5.67 0.20 8.16
N LEU A 123 5.19 0.82 7.08
CA LEU A 123 3.82 0.65 6.61
C LEU A 123 3.72 0.63 5.09
N ASP A 124 2.51 0.30 4.61
CA ASP A 124 2.04 0.44 3.23
C ASP A 124 2.92 -0.29 2.22
N GLY A 125 3.24 -1.56 2.54
CA GLY A 125 4.02 -2.39 1.62
C GLY A 125 3.22 -2.76 0.39
N THR A 126 3.74 -2.46 -0.81
CA THR A 126 3.15 -2.71 -2.12
C THR A 126 4.06 -3.60 -2.98
N LEU A 127 3.47 -4.46 -3.83
CA LEU A 127 4.24 -5.37 -4.69
C LEU A 127 4.69 -4.67 -5.96
N TYR A 128 5.98 -4.78 -6.28
CA TYR A 128 6.54 -4.38 -7.55
C TYR A 128 7.32 -5.53 -8.20
N ILE A 129 7.10 -5.77 -9.49
CA ILE A 129 7.89 -6.73 -10.28
C ILE A 129 8.84 -5.94 -11.18
N SER A 130 10.15 -6.11 -10.95
CA SER A 130 11.20 -5.44 -11.73
C SER A 130 11.23 -5.90 -13.19
N LYS A 131 11.94 -5.18 -14.05
CA LYS A 131 12.17 -5.59 -15.45
C LYS A 131 12.84 -6.96 -15.58
N SER A 132 13.61 -7.36 -14.58
CA SER A 132 14.24 -8.68 -14.50
C SER A 132 13.32 -9.80 -13.99
N GLY A 133 12.06 -9.47 -13.64
CA GLY A 133 11.09 -10.41 -13.09
C GLY A 133 11.25 -10.70 -11.60
N LYS A 134 12.10 -9.98 -10.89
CA LYS A 134 12.26 -10.11 -9.44
C LYS A 134 11.17 -9.35 -8.71
N PRO A 135 10.54 -9.95 -7.68
CA PRO A 135 9.60 -9.26 -6.83
C PRO A 135 10.32 -8.37 -5.80
N TYR A 136 9.78 -7.17 -5.61
CA TYR A 136 10.16 -6.23 -4.56
C TYR A 136 8.91 -5.83 -3.77
N MET A 137 9.09 -5.51 -2.52
CA MET A 137 8.15 -4.72 -1.75
C MET A 137 8.67 -3.29 -1.68
N ILE A 138 7.86 -2.31 -2.11
CA ILE A 138 8.09 -0.88 -1.84
C ILE A 138 7.29 -0.56 -0.58
N PHE A 139 7.84 0.22 0.35
CA PHE A 139 7.20 0.49 1.63
C PHE A 139 7.71 1.80 2.24
N CYS A 140 7.01 2.31 3.23
CA CYS A 140 7.41 3.48 4.00
C CYS A 140 8.12 3.08 5.29
N HIS A 141 9.31 3.64 5.55
CA HIS A 141 9.93 3.68 6.88
C HIS A 141 9.42 4.94 7.57
N GLU A 142 8.65 4.75 8.63
CA GLU A 142 7.82 5.79 9.19
C GLU A 142 8.58 6.93 9.88
N TRP A 143 8.07 8.14 9.68
CA TRP A 143 8.51 9.35 10.33
C TRP A 143 8.55 9.26 11.88
N VAL A 144 7.73 8.43 12.49
CA VAL A 144 7.73 8.21 13.95
C VAL A 144 9.06 7.65 14.46
N GLN A 145 9.87 7.03 13.60
CA GLN A 145 11.18 6.49 13.90
C GLN A 145 12.31 7.35 13.31
N VAL A 146 12.15 7.85 12.09
CA VAL A 146 13.24 8.53 11.34
C VAL A 146 13.05 10.03 11.18
N ASN A 147 11.92 10.61 11.61
CA ASN A 147 11.46 11.98 11.46
C ASN A 147 11.17 12.38 10.01
N ASP A 148 12.12 12.27 9.12
CA ASP A 148 11.97 12.46 7.68
C ASP A 148 11.67 11.11 7.06
N GLY A 149 10.38 10.82 6.83
CA GLY A 149 9.91 9.55 6.30
C GLY A 149 10.67 9.11 5.06
N GLU A 150 10.96 7.82 4.96
CA GLU A 150 11.74 7.25 3.87
C GLU A 150 10.86 6.34 3.01
N MET A 151 10.92 6.51 1.70
CA MET A 151 10.40 5.54 0.75
C MET A 151 11.48 4.53 0.46
N CYS A 152 11.21 3.26 0.77
CA CYS A 152 12.18 2.18 0.67
C CYS A 152 11.67 1.05 -0.22
N ALA A 153 12.58 0.21 -0.69
CA ALA A 153 12.26 -1.04 -1.37
C ALA A 153 13.13 -2.18 -0.84
N ILE A 154 12.60 -3.40 -0.85
CA ILE A 154 13.36 -4.60 -0.49
C ILE A 154 13.04 -5.74 -1.47
N GLU A 155 14.07 -6.44 -1.97
CA GLU A 155 13.88 -7.61 -2.81
C GLU A 155 13.21 -8.72 -2.00
N MET A 156 12.25 -9.42 -2.60
CA MET A 156 11.55 -10.56 -1.99
C MET A 156 11.97 -11.87 -2.64
N SER A 157 11.83 -12.96 -1.90
CA SER A 157 11.88 -14.29 -2.48
C SER A 157 10.79 -14.48 -3.53
N ALA A 158 11.07 -15.28 -4.57
CA ALA A 158 10.13 -15.48 -5.69
C ALA A 158 8.76 -16.07 -5.26
N ASP A 159 8.68 -16.68 -4.09
CA ASP A 159 7.46 -17.20 -3.47
C ASP A 159 6.78 -16.19 -2.53
N LEU A 160 7.31 -14.96 -2.41
CA LEU A 160 6.81 -13.86 -1.58
C LEU A 160 6.79 -14.15 -0.07
N LYS A 161 7.61 -15.06 0.42
CA LYS A 161 7.60 -15.44 1.85
C LYS A 161 8.51 -14.62 2.74
N ARG A 162 9.58 -14.07 2.20
CA ARG A 162 10.58 -13.34 2.96
C ARG A 162 11.31 -12.30 2.13
N ALA A 163 11.92 -11.36 2.81
CA ALA A 163 12.90 -10.46 2.21
C ALA A 163 14.18 -11.19 1.80
N VAL A 164 14.87 -10.65 0.79
CA VAL A 164 16.16 -11.12 0.29
C VAL A 164 17.10 -9.91 0.20
N GLY A 165 18.06 -9.82 1.11
CA GLY A 165 18.99 -8.69 1.17
C GLY A 165 18.49 -7.55 2.07
N GLU A 166 19.11 -6.38 1.91
CA GLU A 166 18.85 -5.20 2.72
C GLU A 166 17.89 -4.22 2.00
N PRO A 167 17.15 -3.38 2.74
CA PRO A 167 16.34 -2.33 2.15
C PRO A 167 17.18 -1.34 1.33
N ILE A 168 16.60 -0.85 0.24
CA ILE A 168 17.14 0.19 -0.61
C ILE A 168 16.34 1.47 -0.33
N LEU A 169 17.02 2.57 0.02
CA LEU A 169 16.40 3.89 0.10
C LEU A 169 16.14 4.40 -1.32
N LEU A 170 14.89 4.71 -1.65
CA LEU A 170 14.51 5.31 -2.92
C LEU A 170 14.60 6.83 -2.84
N PHE A 171 13.97 7.44 -1.82
CA PHE A 171 14.01 8.87 -1.52
C PHE A 171 13.49 9.16 -0.11
N LYS A 172 13.74 10.37 0.36
CA LYS A 172 13.14 10.91 1.59
C LYS A 172 12.01 11.88 1.27
N ALA A 173 11.06 11.99 2.19
CA ALA A 173 9.92 12.88 2.02
C ALA A 173 10.35 14.33 1.76
N SER A 174 11.35 14.84 2.49
CA SER A 174 11.85 16.22 2.37
C SER A 174 12.50 16.56 1.01
N GLU A 175 12.74 15.57 0.15
CA GLU A 175 13.25 15.79 -1.21
C GLU A 175 12.20 16.39 -2.16
N ALA A 176 10.90 16.30 -1.79
CA ALA A 176 9.82 16.87 -2.59
C ALA A 176 9.61 18.35 -2.28
N SER A 177 9.56 19.20 -3.32
CA SER A 177 9.41 20.66 -3.18
C SER A 177 8.06 21.12 -2.59
N TRP A 178 7.02 20.29 -2.74
CA TRP A 178 5.65 20.56 -2.32
C TRP A 178 5.33 20.15 -0.89
N ILE A 179 6.25 19.46 -0.22
CA ILE A 179 5.99 18.87 1.09
C ILE A 179 5.87 19.91 2.20
N ALA A 180 4.98 19.66 3.14
CA ALA A 180 4.86 20.40 4.37
C ALA A 180 5.20 19.53 5.58
N GLU A 181 5.70 20.15 6.66
CA GLU A 181 5.94 19.44 7.90
C GLU A 181 4.63 18.95 8.53
N ALA A 182 4.55 17.67 8.90
CA ALA A 182 3.42 17.09 9.62
C ALA A 182 3.26 17.70 11.02
N GLN A 183 4.37 18.15 11.61
CA GLN A 183 4.39 18.90 12.85
C GLN A 183 5.29 20.13 12.68
N LYS A 184 4.70 21.31 12.78
CA LYS A 184 5.33 22.59 12.54
C LYS A 184 6.65 22.76 13.33
N ASN A 185 7.73 23.13 12.61
CA ASN A 185 9.08 23.37 13.12
C ASN A 185 9.74 22.17 13.83
N LYS A 186 9.41 20.95 13.43
CA LYS A 186 10.02 19.74 14.00
C LYS A 186 10.82 18.92 12.99
N GLY A 187 10.82 19.30 11.70
CA GLY A 187 11.48 18.53 10.64
C GLY A 187 10.85 17.15 10.47
N ILE A 188 9.55 17.04 10.66
CA ILE A 188 8.80 15.79 10.55
C ILE A 188 8.04 15.79 9.25
N TYR A 189 8.35 14.81 8.38
CA TYR A 189 7.75 14.63 7.08
C TYR A 189 7.26 13.21 6.91
N VAL A 190 6.05 13.05 6.38
CA VAL A 190 5.39 11.75 6.21
C VAL A 190 5.71 11.16 4.84
N THR A 191 5.81 9.84 4.75
CA THR A 191 5.67 9.06 3.52
C THR A 191 4.59 8.03 3.74
N ASP A 192 3.60 7.99 2.83
CA ASP A 192 2.49 7.04 2.87
C ASP A 192 2.15 6.54 1.47
N GLY A 193 1.42 5.43 1.38
CA GLY A 193 0.69 4.93 0.23
C GLY A 193 1.50 4.82 -1.07
N PRO A 194 2.66 4.15 -1.10
CA PRO A 194 3.40 3.97 -2.35
C PRO A 194 2.61 3.07 -3.32
N PHE A 195 2.39 3.52 -4.55
CA PHE A 195 1.79 2.71 -5.59
C PHE A 195 2.62 2.80 -6.89
N PRO A 196 3.36 1.75 -7.26
CA PRO A 196 4.15 1.71 -8.49
C PRO A 196 3.26 1.51 -9.72
N TYR A 197 3.41 2.36 -10.72
CA TYR A 197 2.68 2.26 -11.97
C TYR A 197 3.62 2.34 -13.17
N ARG A 198 3.62 1.30 -14.01
CA ARG A 198 4.40 1.29 -15.26
C ARG A 198 3.54 1.78 -16.42
N CYS A 199 3.93 2.91 -17.00
CA CYS A 199 3.29 3.46 -18.19
C CYS A 199 3.55 2.61 -19.43
N ALA A 200 2.76 2.83 -20.48
CA ALA A 200 2.88 2.09 -21.74
C ALA A 200 4.23 2.36 -22.47
N ASP A 201 4.86 3.51 -22.24
CA ASP A 201 6.17 3.85 -22.78
C ASP A 201 7.34 3.26 -21.97
N GLY A 202 7.06 2.54 -20.88
CA GLY A 202 8.04 1.93 -19.99
C GLY A 202 8.48 2.80 -18.83
N THR A 203 8.00 4.05 -18.72
CA THR A 203 8.23 4.92 -17.56
C THR A 203 7.66 4.27 -16.30
N LEU A 204 8.44 4.24 -15.23
CA LEU A 204 7.98 3.80 -13.92
C LEU A 204 7.68 5.02 -13.04
N LEU A 205 6.42 5.14 -12.67
CA LEU A 205 5.93 6.11 -11.70
C LEU A 205 5.79 5.45 -10.34
N LEU A 206 5.95 6.22 -9.28
CA LEU A 206 5.54 5.88 -7.93
C LEU A 206 4.60 6.98 -7.45
N LEU A 207 3.31 6.66 -7.30
CA LEU A 207 2.38 7.49 -6.57
C LEU A 207 2.74 7.37 -5.10
N TRP A 208 2.65 8.47 -4.37
CA TRP A 208 2.89 8.48 -2.94
C TRP A 208 2.26 9.71 -2.28
N SER A 209 2.01 9.63 -1.00
CA SER A 209 1.31 10.67 -0.27
C SER A 209 2.10 11.22 0.90
N SER A 210 1.83 12.48 1.20
CA SER A 210 2.35 13.18 2.38
C SER A 210 1.49 14.40 2.71
N MET A 211 1.88 15.16 3.72
CA MET A 211 1.30 16.45 4.03
C MET A 211 1.81 17.52 3.06
N GLY A 212 0.90 18.21 2.40
CA GLY A 212 1.14 19.41 1.62
C GLY A 212 0.57 20.65 2.31
N GLU A 213 0.66 21.82 1.67
CA GLU A 213 0.16 23.07 2.24
C GLU A 213 -1.36 23.08 2.49
N GLU A 214 -2.13 22.39 1.64
CA GLU A 214 -3.60 22.32 1.70
C GLU A 214 -4.13 21.04 2.41
N GLY A 215 -3.28 20.25 3.05
CA GLY A 215 -3.62 18.99 3.72
C GLY A 215 -2.95 17.78 3.10
N TYR A 216 -3.53 16.60 3.30
CA TYR A 216 -3.01 15.36 2.75
C TYR A 216 -3.04 15.39 1.21
N THR A 217 -1.93 15.00 0.60
CA THR A 217 -1.64 15.29 -0.81
C THR A 217 -1.07 14.06 -1.50
N GLU A 218 -1.51 13.80 -2.72
CA GLU A 218 -1.01 12.75 -3.62
C GLU A 218 -0.09 13.34 -4.67
N ALA A 219 1.09 12.77 -4.84
CA ALA A 219 2.10 13.20 -5.81
C ALA A 219 2.77 12.04 -6.53
N ILE A 220 3.70 12.35 -7.42
CA ILE A 220 4.42 11.37 -8.24
C ILE A 220 5.93 11.55 -8.09
N ALA A 221 6.64 10.44 -7.89
CA ALA A 221 8.06 10.31 -8.19
C ALA A 221 8.26 9.46 -9.45
N VAL A 222 9.32 9.71 -10.21
CA VAL A 222 9.62 9.00 -11.47
C VAL A 222 11.01 8.40 -11.40
N SER A 223 11.14 7.12 -11.73
CA SER A 223 12.43 6.47 -11.87
C SER A 223 13.08 6.85 -13.21
N ASP A 224 14.33 7.33 -13.20
CA ASP A 224 15.06 7.77 -14.38
C ASP A 224 15.42 6.64 -15.37
N ASN A 225 15.55 5.41 -14.86
CA ASN A 225 15.83 4.22 -15.68
C ASN A 225 14.57 3.34 -15.90
N GLY A 226 13.43 3.71 -15.30
CA GLY A 226 12.19 2.97 -15.36
C GLY A 226 12.21 1.64 -14.62
N ASP A 227 13.08 1.46 -13.61
CA ASP A 227 13.09 0.31 -12.70
C ASP A 227 13.37 0.76 -11.26
N ILE A 228 13.32 -0.18 -10.31
CA ILE A 228 13.39 0.10 -8.87
C ILE A 228 14.75 0.69 -8.45
N ASP A 229 15.81 0.32 -9.13
CA ASP A 229 17.20 0.74 -8.86
C ASP A 229 17.62 2.06 -9.55
N GLY A 230 16.66 2.75 -10.20
CA GLY A 230 16.88 4.07 -10.78
C GLY A 230 16.93 5.17 -9.72
N ASN A 231 17.39 6.37 -10.14
CA ASN A 231 17.24 7.56 -9.32
C ASN A 231 15.80 8.05 -9.42
N TRP A 232 15.19 8.35 -8.28
CA TRP A 232 13.82 8.81 -8.21
C TRP A 232 13.74 10.32 -8.19
N VAL A 233 12.99 10.88 -9.13
CA VAL A 233 12.84 12.34 -9.31
C VAL A 233 11.42 12.73 -8.93
N GLN A 234 11.29 13.61 -7.94
CA GLN A 234 10.01 14.15 -7.52
C GLN A 234 9.42 15.06 -8.60
N ARG A 235 8.10 14.99 -8.81
CA ARG A 235 7.36 15.90 -9.67
C ARG A 235 6.74 17.02 -8.85
N ASP A 236 6.73 18.24 -9.42
CA ASP A 236 6.09 19.39 -8.78
C ASP A 236 4.58 19.42 -9.02
N GLU A 237 4.12 18.72 -10.07
CA GLU A 237 2.68 18.58 -10.35
C GLU A 237 2.05 17.59 -9.39
N LEU A 238 1.08 18.06 -8.63
CA LEU A 238 0.33 17.25 -7.67
C LEU A 238 -0.89 16.60 -8.34
N LEU A 239 -1.12 15.32 -8.07
CA LEU A 239 -2.31 14.62 -8.54
C LEU A 239 -3.56 15.06 -7.79
N PHE A 240 -3.44 15.18 -6.48
CA PHE A 240 -4.51 15.63 -5.61
C PHE A 240 -3.93 16.38 -4.41
N LYS A 241 -4.58 17.48 -3.96
CA LYS A 241 -4.07 18.34 -2.89
C LYS A 241 -5.14 18.90 -1.93
N LYS A 242 -6.33 18.27 -1.92
CA LYS A 242 -7.47 18.71 -1.10
C LYS A 242 -7.83 17.67 -0.05
N ASP A 243 -6.88 17.35 0.80
CA ASP A 243 -7.03 16.40 1.91
C ASP A 243 -7.42 14.98 1.44
N GLY A 244 -6.65 14.45 0.50
CA GLY A 244 -6.77 13.08 0.00
C GLY A 244 -5.45 12.56 -0.55
N GLY A 245 -5.28 11.26 -0.50
CA GLY A 245 -4.09 10.54 -0.94
C GLY A 245 -4.23 9.05 -0.76
N HIS A 246 -3.11 8.32 -0.77
CA HIS A 246 -3.05 6.88 -0.76
C HIS A 246 -3.79 6.28 -1.97
N GLY A 247 -3.58 6.94 -3.11
CA GLY A 247 -4.28 6.62 -4.34
C GLY A 247 -3.62 5.50 -5.14
N MET A 248 -4.41 4.88 -6.01
CA MET A 248 -3.94 3.87 -6.94
C MET A 248 -4.49 4.10 -8.34
N ILE A 249 -3.80 3.62 -9.35
CA ILE A 249 -4.27 3.59 -10.74
C ILE A 249 -4.64 2.17 -11.12
N PHE A 250 -5.87 1.97 -11.63
CA PHE A 250 -6.27 0.69 -12.19
C PHE A 250 -6.99 0.88 -13.53
N LYS A 251 -7.00 -0.16 -14.35
CA LYS A 251 -7.78 -0.20 -15.59
C LYS A 251 -9.13 -0.85 -15.37
N THR A 252 -10.16 -0.19 -15.88
CA THR A 252 -11.51 -0.79 -15.95
C THR A 252 -11.57 -1.81 -17.08
N PHE A 253 -12.64 -2.62 -17.13
CA PHE A 253 -12.86 -3.56 -18.24
C PHE A 253 -13.21 -2.85 -19.57
N ASP A 254 -13.50 -1.55 -19.55
CA ASP A 254 -13.70 -0.71 -20.75
C ASP A 254 -12.42 0.06 -21.15
N ASP A 255 -11.23 -0.39 -20.69
CA ASP A 255 -9.91 0.20 -20.95
C ASP A 255 -9.73 1.65 -20.45
N LEU A 256 -10.60 2.12 -19.58
CA LEU A 256 -10.39 3.40 -18.88
C LEU A 256 -9.37 3.21 -17.75
N SER A 257 -8.49 4.19 -17.58
CA SER A 257 -7.66 4.27 -16.37
C SER A 257 -8.35 5.16 -15.34
N LEU A 258 -8.51 4.65 -14.13
CA LEU A 258 -9.08 5.39 -13.01
C LEU A 258 -8.02 5.53 -11.91
N ILE A 259 -8.04 6.70 -11.26
CA ILE A 259 -7.30 6.94 -10.02
C ILE A 259 -8.34 6.90 -8.91
N HIS A 260 -8.07 6.09 -7.89
CA HIS A 260 -8.84 6.05 -6.66
C HIS A 260 -8.00 6.70 -5.57
N ILE A 261 -8.52 7.75 -4.96
CA ILE A 261 -7.87 8.55 -3.92
C ILE A 261 -8.76 8.62 -2.70
#